data_1b8bba029f532166b8331e533afb216f
#
_entry.id   1b8bba029f532166b8331e533afb216f
#
_cell.length_a   1.000
_cell.length_b   1.000
_cell.length_c   1.000
_cell.angle_alpha   90.00
_cell.angle_beta   90.00
_cell.angle_gamma   90.00
#
_symmetry.space_group_name_H-M   'P 1'
#
loop_
_entity.id
_entity.type
_entity.pdbx_description
1 polymer ?
#
loop_
_entity_poly.entity_id
_entity_poly.type
_entity_poly.pdbx_seq_one_letter_code
_entity_poly.pdbx_strand_id
1 'polypeptide(L)'
;MDIRKYFIVNSEEPKTKINPVFKNSISPSEQNKKIVIRKNKTFKVFTDGSSMNNGYKNCYGGIGVFFEDESQYNISEKMTFKDDGKVSNNVCELTACLRAILTIKDFEDFNNLEDCIIVYTDSKYLIDSITKWSDAWQKNGWMRKNRSGKMAPVKNVELIKKIKAQTVISNVRFTHVKAHRKEPTGVSKDSYEYFLWYGNMMADKLANDGAKS
;
A
#
# COMPACT_ATOMS: atom_id res chain seq x y z
N MET A 1 -16.73 -17.65 1.36
CA MET A 1 -15.31 -17.87 1.01
C MET A 1 -14.49 -17.08 2.02
N ASP A 2 -13.60 -17.72 2.74
CA ASP A 2 -12.77 -17.01 3.73
C ASP A 2 -11.43 -16.58 3.09
N ILE A 3 -11.39 -15.36 2.55
CA ILE A 3 -10.17 -14.79 1.95
C ILE A 3 -9.24 -14.15 2.99
N ARG A 4 -9.66 -14.06 4.27
CA ARG A 4 -8.87 -13.48 5.37
C ARG A 4 -7.51 -14.13 5.50
N LYS A 5 -7.39 -15.43 5.19
CA LYS A 5 -6.11 -16.17 5.19
C LYS A 5 -5.02 -15.55 4.29
N TYR A 6 -5.39 -14.71 3.31
CA TYR A 6 -4.43 -14.04 2.44
C TYR A 6 -4.04 -12.65 2.90
N PHE A 7 -4.82 -12.04 3.80
CA PHE A 7 -4.58 -10.66 4.25
C PHE A 7 -3.65 -10.57 5.45
N ILE A 8 -3.63 -11.60 6.30
CA ILE A 8 -2.69 -11.71 7.43
C ILE A 8 -1.96 -13.05 7.34
N VAL A 9 -0.66 -13.03 7.10
CA VAL A 9 0.18 -14.23 7.05
C VAL A 9 1.21 -14.16 8.16
N ASN A 10 1.21 -15.16 9.03
CA ASN A 10 2.30 -15.35 10.00
C ASN A 10 3.51 -15.93 9.25
N SER A 11 4.62 -15.20 9.17
CA SER A 11 5.85 -15.68 8.53
C SER A 11 6.50 -16.78 9.37
N GLU A 12 6.81 -17.94 8.75
CA GLU A 12 7.75 -18.90 9.37
C GLU A 12 9.17 -18.36 9.25
N GLU A 13 9.90 -18.36 10.37
CA GLU A 13 11.27 -17.83 10.42
C GLU A 13 12.30 -18.75 9.73
N PRO A 14 13.37 -18.18 9.14
CA PRO A 14 14.62 -18.89 8.95
C PRO A 14 15.33 -18.99 10.29
N LYS A 15 15.67 -20.20 10.70
CA LYS A 15 16.41 -20.50 11.93
C LYS A 15 17.81 -19.87 11.92
N THR A 16 17.96 -18.69 12.48
CA THR A 16 19.26 -18.08 12.79
C THR A 16 19.69 -18.50 14.19
N LYS A 17 20.78 -19.23 14.29
CA LYS A 17 21.45 -19.55 15.55
C LYS A 17 22.04 -18.26 16.14
N ILE A 18 21.46 -17.78 17.22
CA ILE A 18 22.05 -16.68 18.01
C ILE A 18 23.00 -17.31 19.04
N ASN A 19 24.29 -16.98 18.92
CA ASN A 19 25.28 -17.32 19.93
C ASN A 19 25.04 -16.46 21.19
N PRO A 20 24.98 -17.03 22.38
CA PRO A 20 24.79 -16.27 23.61
C PRO A 20 26.13 -15.76 24.15
N VAL A 21 26.37 -14.47 24.04
CA VAL A 21 27.39 -13.78 24.84
C VAL A 21 26.75 -12.58 25.48
N PHE A 22 26.39 -12.73 26.74
CA PHE A 22 26.55 -11.75 27.84
C PHE A 22 25.90 -12.31 29.11
N LYS A 23 26.72 -12.79 30.03
CA LYS A 23 26.31 -13.07 31.43
C LYS A 23 26.35 -11.74 32.17
N ASN A 24 25.20 -11.13 32.42
CA ASN A 24 25.04 -10.18 33.53
C ASN A 24 24.03 -10.77 34.50
N SER A 25 24.43 -10.82 35.78
CA SER A 25 23.68 -11.36 36.91
C SER A 25 22.38 -10.59 37.13
N ILE A 26 21.25 -11.22 36.79
CA ILE A 26 19.90 -10.75 37.09
C ILE A 26 19.40 -11.44 38.34
N SER A 27 18.77 -10.66 39.24
CA SER A 27 18.27 -11.17 40.55
C SER A 27 17.13 -12.19 40.36
N PRO A 28 16.91 -13.14 41.32
CA PRO A 28 15.99 -14.26 41.17
C PRO A 28 14.49 -13.89 41.04
N SER A 29 14.12 -12.64 41.31
CA SER A 29 12.71 -12.20 41.31
C SER A 29 12.15 -11.82 39.93
N GLU A 30 12.99 -11.74 38.86
CA GLU A 30 12.56 -11.35 37.51
C GLU A 30 12.43 -12.53 36.52
N GLN A 31 12.68 -13.76 36.96
CA GLN A 31 12.79 -14.93 36.07
C GLN A 31 11.46 -15.48 35.55
N ASN A 32 10.30 -14.90 35.84
CA ASN A 32 8.99 -15.44 35.44
C ASN A 32 8.18 -14.57 34.47
N LYS A 33 8.76 -13.57 33.80
CA LYS A 33 8.10 -12.98 32.65
C LYS A 33 8.25 -13.92 31.45
N LYS A 34 7.21 -14.71 31.14
CA LYS A 34 7.07 -15.42 29.87
C LYS A 34 7.31 -14.40 28.75
N ILE A 35 8.45 -14.52 28.06
CA ILE A 35 8.71 -13.76 26.85
C ILE A 35 7.70 -14.29 25.82
N VAL A 36 6.61 -13.57 25.62
CA VAL A 36 5.67 -13.86 24.53
C VAL A 36 6.35 -13.35 23.25
N ILE A 37 6.96 -14.26 22.52
CA ILE A 37 7.52 -13.95 21.20
C ILE A 37 6.32 -13.65 20.27
N ARG A 38 6.11 -12.39 19.93
CA ARG A 38 5.14 -11.97 18.92
C ARG A 38 5.64 -12.45 17.56
N LYS A 39 4.78 -13.11 16.78
CA LYS A 39 5.08 -13.42 15.36
C LYS A 39 4.88 -12.17 14.52
N ASN A 40 5.81 -11.92 13.60
CA ASN A 40 5.69 -10.85 12.61
C ASN A 40 4.45 -11.07 11.73
N LYS A 41 3.69 -10.00 11.50
CA LYS A 41 2.49 -10.04 10.66
C LYS A 41 2.76 -9.47 9.28
N THR A 42 2.02 -9.96 8.29
CA THR A 42 1.99 -9.38 6.96
C THR A 42 0.57 -8.95 6.65
N PHE A 43 0.38 -7.64 6.53
CA PHE A 43 -0.87 -7.01 6.14
C PHE A 43 -0.90 -6.84 4.63
N LYS A 44 -1.96 -7.30 3.99
CA LYS A 44 -2.15 -7.22 2.54
C LYS A 44 -3.33 -6.33 2.24
N VAL A 45 -3.16 -5.41 1.29
CA VAL A 45 -4.20 -4.45 0.93
C VAL A 45 -4.13 -4.16 -0.56
N PHE A 46 -5.29 -4.04 -1.21
CA PHE A 46 -5.40 -3.62 -2.61
C PHE A 46 -5.81 -2.16 -2.68
N THR A 47 -5.21 -1.43 -3.62
CA THR A 47 -5.48 0.00 -3.79
C THR A 47 -5.67 0.34 -5.26
N ASP A 48 -6.65 1.19 -5.53
CA ASP A 48 -6.89 1.74 -6.85
C ASP A 48 -7.38 3.18 -6.77
N GLY A 49 -7.25 3.91 -7.86
CA GLY A 49 -7.72 5.28 -8.02
C GLY A 49 -8.45 5.47 -9.33
N SER A 50 -9.63 6.07 -9.27
CA SER A 50 -10.44 6.39 -10.45
C SER A 50 -10.53 7.89 -10.64
N SER A 51 -10.39 8.38 -11.87
CA SER A 51 -10.66 9.77 -12.21
C SER A 51 -11.59 9.89 -13.39
N MET A 52 -12.65 10.67 -13.23
CA MET A 52 -13.63 10.99 -14.26
C MET A 52 -13.33 12.38 -14.86
N ASN A 53 -13.57 12.55 -16.17
CA ASN A 53 -13.30 13.80 -16.88
C ASN A 53 -11.84 14.28 -16.75
N ASN A 54 -10.90 13.34 -16.75
CA ASN A 54 -9.47 13.65 -16.61
C ASN A 54 -9.02 14.68 -17.65
N GLY A 55 -8.44 15.80 -17.17
CA GLY A 55 -8.01 16.92 -18.01
C GLY A 55 -9.01 18.06 -18.17
N TYR A 56 -10.24 17.92 -17.71
CA TYR A 56 -11.27 18.97 -17.72
C TYR A 56 -11.39 19.67 -16.37
N LYS A 57 -12.00 20.89 -16.35
CA LYS A 57 -12.19 21.68 -15.11
C LYS A 57 -13.11 21.01 -14.07
N ASN A 58 -14.02 20.15 -14.52
CA ASN A 58 -14.93 19.37 -13.68
C ASN A 58 -14.42 17.95 -13.44
N CYS A 59 -13.11 17.76 -13.44
CA CYS A 59 -12.50 16.48 -13.08
C CYS A 59 -12.74 16.17 -11.60
N TYR A 60 -13.22 14.97 -11.33
CA TYR A 60 -13.39 14.41 -10.00
C TYR A 60 -12.87 12.98 -10.01
N GLY A 61 -12.66 12.42 -8.85
CA GLY A 61 -12.14 11.08 -8.75
C GLY A 61 -12.60 10.39 -7.48
N GLY A 62 -12.15 9.16 -7.33
CA GLY A 62 -12.36 8.37 -6.13
C GLY A 62 -11.13 7.54 -5.81
N ILE A 63 -11.05 7.14 -4.57
CA ILE A 63 -10.07 6.19 -4.07
C ILE A 63 -10.76 4.92 -3.60
N GLY A 64 -10.14 3.78 -3.89
CA GLY A 64 -10.55 2.47 -3.43
C GLY A 64 -9.42 1.80 -2.65
N VAL A 65 -9.73 1.37 -1.43
CA VAL A 65 -8.83 0.56 -0.62
C VAL A 65 -9.62 -0.66 -0.18
N PHE A 66 -9.16 -1.83 -0.56
CA PHE A 66 -9.82 -3.09 -0.25
C PHE A 66 -8.92 -3.96 0.62
N PHE A 67 -9.39 -4.28 1.82
CA PHE A 67 -8.75 -5.21 2.75
C PHE A 67 -9.34 -6.61 2.62
N GLU A 68 -10.65 -6.73 2.83
CA GLU A 68 -11.41 -7.98 2.70
C GLU A 68 -12.90 -7.67 2.56
N ASP A 69 -13.71 -8.68 2.25
CA ASP A 69 -15.17 -8.53 2.21
C ASP A 69 -15.70 -8.07 3.56
N GLU A 70 -16.67 -7.15 3.54
CA GLU A 70 -17.34 -6.61 4.73
C GLU A 70 -16.41 -5.96 5.77
N SER A 71 -15.13 -5.71 5.43
CA SER A 71 -14.21 -5.02 6.31
C SER A 71 -14.62 -3.58 6.56
N GLN A 72 -14.73 -3.18 7.81
CA GLN A 72 -14.97 -1.79 8.20
C GLN A 72 -13.83 -0.83 7.79
N TYR A 73 -12.68 -1.36 7.40
CA TYR A 73 -11.51 -0.59 6.95
C TYR A 73 -11.49 -0.36 5.44
N ASN A 74 -12.41 -0.98 4.68
CA ASN A 74 -12.53 -0.71 3.25
C ASN A 74 -12.86 0.76 3.02
N ILE A 75 -12.19 1.39 2.05
CA ILE A 75 -12.34 2.81 1.75
C ILE A 75 -12.90 2.97 0.34
N SER A 76 -13.99 3.74 0.24
CA SER A 76 -14.58 4.22 -1.00
C SER A 76 -14.89 5.70 -0.80
N GLU A 77 -14.01 6.58 -1.22
CA GLU A 77 -14.13 8.02 -0.94
C GLU A 77 -13.99 8.85 -2.20
N LYS A 78 -14.80 9.90 -2.30
CA LYS A 78 -14.66 10.90 -3.36
C LYS A 78 -13.43 11.75 -3.15
N MET A 79 -12.70 11.96 -4.23
CA MET A 79 -11.60 12.90 -4.29
C MET A 79 -12.07 14.24 -4.85
N THR A 80 -12.18 15.23 -3.97
CA THR A 80 -12.46 16.61 -4.34
C THR A 80 -11.29 17.49 -3.88
N PHE A 81 -10.64 18.20 -4.82
CA PHE A 81 -9.64 19.19 -4.44
C PHE A 81 -10.28 20.56 -4.42
N LYS A 82 -10.14 21.24 -3.28
CA LYS A 82 -10.26 22.69 -3.18
C LYS A 82 -8.91 23.24 -3.65
N ASP A 83 -8.93 24.24 -4.52
CA ASP A 83 -7.75 24.96 -5.02
C ASP A 83 -6.91 24.25 -6.08
N ASP A 84 -7.05 24.66 -7.33
CA ASP A 84 -6.18 24.41 -8.53
C ASP A 84 -5.53 23.02 -8.70
N GLY A 85 -5.69 22.12 -7.76
CA GLY A 85 -5.23 20.75 -7.81
C GLY A 85 -6.12 19.92 -8.74
N LYS A 86 -5.65 19.62 -9.93
CA LYS A 86 -6.35 18.74 -10.86
C LYS A 86 -6.38 17.32 -10.31
N VAL A 87 -7.56 16.79 -10.05
CA VAL A 87 -7.75 15.37 -9.85
C VAL A 87 -7.26 14.65 -11.10
N SER A 88 -6.37 13.69 -10.94
CA SER A 88 -5.92 12.81 -12.02
C SER A 88 -5.84 11.39 -11.48
N ASN A 89 -5.88 10.41 -12.38
CA ASN A 89 -5.78 9.00 -11.99
C ASN A 89 -4.59 8.75 -11.07
N ASN A 90 -3.40 9.24 -11.45
CA ASN A 90 -2.19 9.08 -10.64
C ASN A 90 -2.31 9.70 -9.23
N VAL A 91 -3.04 10.81 -9.08
CA VAL A 91 -3.27 11.42 -7.76
C VAL A 91 -4.19 10.54 -6.93
N CYS A 92 -5.25 9.99 -7.52
CA CYS A 92 -6.15 9.06 -6.83
C CYS A 92 -5.41 7.78 -6.40
N GLU A 93 -4.63 7.17 -7.30
CA GLU A 93 -3.81 5.98 -7.01
C GLU A 93 -2.81 6.20 -5.86
N LEU A 94 -2.04 7.32 -5.92
CA LEU A 94 -1.11 7.68 -4.85
C LEU A 94 -1.83 7.93 -3.52
N THR A 95 -3.00 8.58 -3.56
CA THR A 95 -3.79 8.86 -2.35
C THR A 95 -4.36 7.58 -1.76
N ALA A 96 -4.91 6.67 -2.58
CA ALA A 96 -5.40 5.37 -2.12
C ALA A 96 -4.29 4.57 -1.42
N CYS A 97 -3.10 4.53 -2.01
CA CYS A 97 -1.94 3.88 -1.41
C CYS A 97 -1.54 4.50 -0.06
N LEU A 98 -1.44 5.82 0.02
CA LEU A 98 -1.10 6.50 1.27
C LEU A 98 -2.15 6.21 2.36
N ARG A 99 -3.45 6.29 2.02
CA ARG A 99 -4.55 5.98 2.94
C ARG A 99 -4.48 4.55 3.44
N ALA A 100 -4.23 3.58 2.56
CA ALA A 100 -4.07 2.17 2.93
C ALA A 100 -2.95 1.96 3.95
N ILE A 101 -1.77 2.53 3.71
CA ILE A 101 -0.62 2.42 4.61
C ILE A 101 -0.95 3.05 5.98
N LEU A 102 -1.53 4.25 5.99
CA LEU A 102 -1.86 4.93 7.23
C LEU A 102 -2.93 4.18 8.02
N THR A 103 -3.98 3.66 7.36
CA THR A 103 -5.02 2.85 8.02
C THR A 103 -4.43 1.62 8.71
N ILE A 104 -3.50 0.88 8.06
CA ILE A 104 -2.84 -0.28 8.68
C ILE A 104 -1.99 0.16 9.89
N LYS A 105 -1.31 1.30 9.80
CA LYS A 105 -0.48 1.80 10.90
C LYS A 105 -1.28 2.22 12.13
N ASP A 106 -2.56 2.53 11.95
CA ASP A 106 -3.48 2.86 13.03
C ASP A 106 -4.10 1.59 13.68
N PHE A 107 -3.81 0.38 13.18
CA PHE A 107 -4.24 -0.85 13.84
C PHE A 107 -3.47 -1.03 15.16
N GLU A 108 -4.21 -1.33 16.25
CA GLU A 108 -3.64 -1.50 17.60
C GLU A 108 -2.53 -2.54 17.66
N ASP A 109 -2.60 -3.55 16.81
CA ASP A 109 -1.68 -4.67 16.77
C ASP A 109 -0.57 -4.55 15.71
N PHE A 110 -0.47 -3.40 15.01
CA PHE A 110 0.57 -3.16 14.02
C PHE A 110 1.89 -2.70 14.67
N ASN A 111 3.00 -3.33 14.28
CA ASN A 111 4.34 -2.96 14.72
C ASN A 111 5.22 -2.55 13.52
N ASN A 112 5.62 -1.29 13.48
CA ASN A 112 6.42 -0.71 12.40
C ASN A 112 7.75 -1.42 12.14
N LEU A 113 8.36 -2.04 13.16
CA LEU A 113 9.70 -2.65 13.08
C LEU A 113 9.63 -4.12 12.65
N GLU A 114 8.53 -4.80 12.96
CA GLU A 114 8.42 -6.25 12.81
C GLU A 114 7.49 -6.64 11.67
N ASP A 115 6.40 -5.87 11.45
CA ASP A 115 5.37 -6.23 10.50
C ASP A 115 5.68 -5.73 9.08
N CYS A 116 5.07 -6.38 8.10
CA CYS A 116 5.18 -6.02 6.69
C CYS A 116 3.81 -5.59 6.14
N ILE A 117 3.79 -4.52 5.36
CA ILE A 117 2.62 -4.11 4.57
C ILE A 117 2.89 -4.45 3.10
N ILE A 118 2.01 -5.22 2.47
CA ILE A 118 2.07 -5.48 1.03
C ILE A 118 0.90 -4.75 0.37
N VAL A 119 1.23 -3.73 -0.42
CA VAL A 119 0.27 -2.99 -1.23
C VAL A 119 0.22 -3.60 -2.63
N TYR A 120 -0.95 -4.11 -3.01
CA TYR A 120 -1.25 -4.59 -4.35
C TYR A 120 -1.91 -3.45 -5.15
N THR A 121 -1.37 -3.14 -6.32
CA THR A 121 -1.89 -2.07 -7.19
C THR A 121 -1.55 -2.35 -8.65
N ASP A 122 -2.36 -1.90 -9.58
CA ASP A 122 -2.06 -1.95 -11.01
C ASP A 122 -1.32 -0.69 -11.51
N SER A 123 -1.10 0.29 -10.64
CA SER A 123 -0.39 1.52 -10.96
C SER A 123 1.13 1.32 -11.02
N LYS A 124 1.65 1.10 -12.22
CA LYS A 124 3.11 1.11 -12.45
C LYS A 124 3.72 2.46 -12.11
N TYR A 125 2.98 3.57 -12.37
CA TYR A 125 3.46 4.91 -12.02
C TYR A 125 3.72 5.04 -10.52
N LEU A 126 2.79 4.57 -9.68
CA LEU A 126 2.96 4.57 -8.22
C LEU A 126 4.20 3.77 -7.84
N ILE A 127 4.27 2.50 -8.27
CA ILE A 127 5.38 1.60 -7.90
C ILE A 127 6.71 2.20 -8.33
N ASP A 128 6.85 2.60 -9.59
CA ASP A 128 8.11 3.11 -10.14
C ASP A 128 8.49 4.46 -9.50
N SER A 129 7.51 5.31 -9.20
CA SER A 129 7.76 6.59 -8.51
C SER A 129 8.39 6.37 -7.14
N ILE A 130 7.90 5.39 -6.38
CA ILE A 130 8.38 5.15 -5.01
C ILE A 130 9.67 4.32 -5.00
N THR A 131 9.75 3.29 -5.84
CA THR A 131 10.82 2.28 -5.73
C THR A 131 12.02 2.54 -6.65
N LYS A 132 11.82 3.29 -7.75
CA LYS A 132 12.87 3.47 -8.76
C LYS A 132 13.27 4.93 -8.96
N TRP A 133 12.31 5.87 -8.98
CA TRP A 133 12.59 7.22 -9.44
C TRP A 133 12.79 8.24 -8.32
N SER A 134 12.14 8.06 -7.18
CA SER A 134 12.13 9.05 -6.08
C SER A 134 13.53 9.45 -5.62
N ASP A 135 14.46 8.49 -5.51
CA ASP A 135 15.83 8.79 -5.03
C ASP A 135 16.62 9.66 -6.02
N ALA A 136 16.47 9.39 -7.33
CA ALA A 136 17.07 10.21 -8.38
C ALA A 136 16.39 11.60 -8.45
N TRP A 137 15.07 11.67 -8.33
CA TRP A 137 14.36 12.94 -8.31
C TRP A 137 14.73 13.79 -7.10
N GLN A 138 14.88 13.20 -5.92
CA GLN A 138 15.31 13.90 -4.72
C GLN A 138 16.71 14.49 -4.89
N LYS A 139 17.66 13.72 -5.42
CA LYS A 139 19.03 14.19 -5.73
C LYS A 139 19.04 15.34 -6.73
N ASN A 140 18.09 15.38 -7.66
CA ASN A 140 17.95 16.42 -8.68
C ASN A 140 16.99 17.56 -8.27
N GLY A 141 16.71 17.75 -6.96
CA GLY A 141 15.82 18.80 -6.46
C GLY A 141 14.38 18.66 -6.94
N TRP A 142 13.88 17.41 -7.11
CA TRP A 142 12.55 17.08 -7.63
C TRP A 142 12.28 17.60 -9.05
N MET A 143 13.34 17.65 -9.86
CA MET A 143 13.28 17.98 -11.27
C MET A 143 13.56 16.73 -12.13
N ARG A 144 12.93 16.68 -13.31
CA ARG A 144 13.14 15.61 -14.30
C ARG A 144 13.15 16.18 -15.71
N LYS A 145 13.83 15.49 -16.63
CA LYS A 145 13.73 15.81 -18.06
C LYS A 145 12.33 15.42 -18.57
N ASN A 146 11.66 16.33 -19.25
CA ASN A 146 10.42 16.06 -19.98
C ASN A 146 10.70 15.41 -21.33
N ARG A 147 9.66 15.13 -22.13
CA ARG A 147 9.79 14.51 -23.47
C ARG A 147 10.63 15.36 -24.45
N SER A 148 10.68 16.68 -24.27
CA SER A 148 11.50 17.59 -25.09
C SER A 148 12.92 17.77 -24.54
N GLY A 149 13.35 17.00 -23.54
CA GLY A 149 14.67 17.09 -22.92
C GLY A 149 14.86 18.24 -21.93
N LYS A 150 13.86 19.13 -21.77
CA LYS A 150 13.90 20.26 -20.85
C LYS A 150 13.62 19.79 -19.40
N MET A 151 14.30 20.43 -18.45
CA MET A 151 14.03 20.21 -17.01
C MET A 151 12.64 20.74 -16.66
N ALA A 152 11.88 19.95 -15.94
CA ALA A 152 10.54 20.27 -15.45
C ALA A 152 10.33 19.68 -14.05
N PRO A 153 9.51 20.30 -13.19
CA PRO A 153 9.17 19.74 -11.89
C PRO A 153 8.54 18.35 -12.01
N VAL A 154 8.87 17.46 -11.09
CA VAL A 154 8.16 16.19 -10.94
C VAL A 154 6.74 16.48 -10.49
N LYS A 155 5.77 15.79 -11.07
CA LYS A 155 4.36 15.89 -10.63
C LYS A 155 4.13 15.09 -9.36
N ASN A 156 3.13 15.48 -8.57
CA ASN A 156 2.66 14.76 -7.37
C ASN A 156 3.74 14.58 -6.28
N VAL A 157 4.70 15.51 -6.23
CA VAL A 157 5.90 15.42 -5.36
C VAL A 157 5.52 15.20 -3.90
N GLU A 158 4.54 15.93 -3.38
CA GLU A 158 4.19 15.86 -1.97
C GLU A 158 3.57 14.50 -1.58
N LEU A 159 2.74 13.90 -2.44
CA LEU A 159 2.21 12.56 -2.22
C LEU A 159 3.34 11.52 -2.28
N ILE A 160 4.22 11.64 -3.26
CA ILE A 160 5.38 10.72 -3.42
C ILE A 160 6.29 10.80 -2.19
N LYS A 161 6.61 12.01 -1.70
CA LYS A 161 7.38 12.20 -0.47
C LYS A 161 6.73 11.55 0.75
N LYS A 162 5.40 11.76 0.92
CA LYS A 162 4.65 11.18 2.03
C LYS A 162 4.68 9.65 2.00
N ILE A 163 4.44 9.02 0.84
CA ILE A 163 4.51 7.56 0.71
C ILE A 163 5.94 7.07 0.95
N LYS A 164 6.94 7.72 0.33
CA LYS A 164 8.35 7.35 0.52
C LYS A 164 8.77 7.40 2.00
N ALA A 165 8.34 8.42 2.74
CA ALA A 165 8.58 8.50 4.18
C ALA A 165 8.00 7.29 4.94
N GLN A 166 6.81 6.81 4.55
CA GLN A 166 6.23 5.60 5.17
C GLN A 166 7.07 4.35 4.87
N THR A 167 7.64 4.22 3.66
CA THR A 167 8.48 3.06 3.32
C THR A 167 9.83 3.04 4.04
N VAL A 168 10.27 4.17 4.59
CA VAL A 168 11.49 4.25 5.43
C VAL A 168 11.19 3.83 6.87
N ILE A 169 10.00 4.19 7.37
CA ILE A 169 9.61 3.96 8.78
C ILE A 169 9.11 2.52 8.97
N SER A 170 8.49 1.93 7.95
CA SER A 170 7.83 0.62 8.00
C SER A 170 8.23 -0.24 6.82
N ASN A 171 8.22 -1.55 6.99
CA ASN A 171 8.48 -2.50 5.89
C ASN A 171 7.28 -2.54 4.93
N VAL A 172 7.23 -1.61 3.98
CA VAL A 172 6.20 -1.54 2.94
C VAL A 172 6.73 -2.10 1.63
N ARG A 173 6.02 -3.05 1.06
CA ARG A 173 6.32 -3.68 -0.24
C ARG A 173 5.19 -3.42 -1.22
N PHE A 174 5.52 -3.32 -2.49
CA PHE A 174 4.55 -3.12 -3.56
C PHE A 174 4.54 -4.33 -4.49
N THR A 175 3.34 -4.79 -4.83
CA THR A 175 3.14 -5.87 -5.80
C THR A 175 2.26 -5.36 -6.93
N HIS A 176 2.79 -5.39 -8.16
CA HIS A 176 2.01 -5.04 -9.34
C HIS A 176 1.01 -6.13 -9.66
N VAL A 177 -0.26 -5.77 -9.81
CA VAL A 177 -1.33 -6.62 -10.34
C VAL A 177 -1.73 -6.15 -11.72
N LYS A 178 -2.33 -7.02 -12.54
CA LYS A 178 -2.78 -6.63 -13.88
C LYS A 178 -4.18 -6.02 -13.80
N ALA A 179 -4.33 -4.81 -14.35
CA ALA A 179 -5.62 -4.12 -14.47
C ALA A 179 -6.64 -4.89 -15.31
N HIS A 180 -7.92 -4.70 -15.01
CA HIS A 180 -9.08 -5.08 -15.84
C HIS A 180 -9.05 -6.51 -16.42
N ARG A 181 -8.52 -7.47 -15.67
CA ARG A 181 -8.56 -8.87 -16.07
C ARG A 181 -9.97 -9.44 -15.94
N LYS A 182 -10.31 -10.36 -16.85
CA LYS A 182 -11.48 -11.22 -16.67
C LYS A 182 -11.26 -12.15 -15.48
N GLU A 183 -12.35 -12.58 -14.87
CA GLU A 183 -12.30 -13.60 -13.84
C GLU A 183 -11.52 -14.81 -14.34
N PRO A 184 -10.53 -15.30 -13.59
CA PRO A 184 -9.78 -16.46 -13.99
C PRO A 184 -10.68 -17.69 -13.99
N THR A 185 -10.68 -18.43 -15.11
CA THR A 185 -11.47 -19.66 -15.27
C THR A 185 -10.63 -20.89 -14.94
N GLY A 186 -11.26 -21.91 -14.37
CA GLY A 186 -10.58 -23.18 -14.06
C GLY A 186 -9.66 -23.15 -12.84
N VAL A 187 -9.63 -22.05 -12.08
CA VAL A 187 -8.85 -21.98 -10.85
C VAL A 187 -9.78 -21.99 -9.62
N SER A 188 -9.27 -22.51 -8.51
CA SER A 188 -9.98 -22.43 -7.24
C SER A 188 -10.12 -20.98 -6.78
N LYS A 189 -11.25 -20.66 -6.19
CA LYS A 189 -11.44 -19.34 -5.50
C LYS A 189 -10.47 -19.14 -4.34
N ASP A 190 -9.89 -20.21 -3.85
CA ASP A 190 -8.84 -20.19 -2.82
C ASP A 190 -7.42 -20.06 -3.41
N SER A 191 -7.28 -19.91 -4.72
CA SER A 191 -5.98 -19.76 -5.35
C SER A 191 -5.43 -18.34 -5.20
N TYR A 192 -4.11 -18.21 -5.22
CA TYR A 192 -3.45 -16.92 -5.21
C TYR A 192 -3.81 -16.07 -6.45
N GLU A 193 -4.04 -16.73 -7.60
CA GLU A 193 -4.46 -16.04 -8.83
C GLU A 193 -5.84 -15.41 -8.67
N TYR A 194 -6.81 -16.13 -8.07
CA TYR A 194 -8.13 -15.60 -7.79
C TYR A 194 -8.06 -14.45 -6.77
N PHE A 195 -7.26 -14.61 -5.71
CA PHE A 195 -7.02 -13.56 -4.72
C PHE A 195 -6.52 -12.27 -5.37
N LEU A 196 -5.54 -12.34 -6.28
CA LEU A 196 -5.02 -11.15 -6.97
C LEU A 196 -6.06 -10.49 -7.87
N TRP A 197 -6.81 -11.29 -8.62
CA TRP A 197 -7.87 -10.79 -9.49
C TRP A 197 -8.99 -10.14 -8.68
N TYR A 198 -9.50 -10.85 -7.68
CA TYR A 198 -10.64 -10.42 -6.86
C TYR A 198 -10.32 -9.14 -6.08
N GLY A 199 -9.18 -9.10 -5.42
CA GLY A 199 -8.78 -7.93 -4.64
C GLY A 199 -8.62 -6.68 -5.52
N ASN A 200 -8.01 -6.81 -6.70
CA ASN A 200 -7.89 -5.67 -7.62
C ASN A 200 -9.25 -5.23 -8.18
N MET A 201 -10.13 -6.16 -8.52
CA MET A 201 -11.48 -5.88 -8.98
C MET A 201 -12.30 -5.13 -7.90
N MET A 202 -12.15 -5.52 -6.63
CA MET A 202 -12.84 -4.86 -5.53
C MET A 202 -12.29 -3.46 -5.24
N ALA A 203 -10.97 -3.26 -5.34
CA ALA A 203 -10.37 -1.93 -5.19
C ALA A 203 -10.82 -0.97 -6.32
N ASP A 204 -10.84 -1.44 -7.58
CA ASP A 204 -11.38 -0.68 -8.73
C ASP A 204 -12.85 -0.31 -8.51
N LYS A 205 -13.68 -1.27 -8.07
CA LYS A 205 -15.09 -1.02 -7.75
C LYS A 205 -15.22 0.07 -6.69
N LEU A 206 -14.50 -0.03 -5.56
CA LEU A 206 -14.54 0.96 -4.49
C LEU A 206 -14.09 2.35 -4.98
N ALA A 207 -13.05 2.43 -5.82
CA ALA A 207 -12.58 3.68 -6.40
C ALA A 207 -13.64 4.32 -7.31
N ASN A 208 -14.30 3.51 -8.15
CA ASN A 208 -15.37 3.97 -9.04
C ASN A 208 -16.63 4.40 -8.27
N ASP A 209 -17.01 3.67 -7.22
CA ASP A 209 -18.14 4.01 -6.37
C ASP A 209 -17.86 5.31 -5.59
N GLY A 210 -16.65 5.46 -5.04
CA GLY A 210 -16.21 6.69 -4.40
C GLY A 210 -16.22 7.90 -5.34
N ALA A 211 -15.81 7.73 -6.60
CA ALA A 211 -15.87 8.83 -7.55
C ALA A 211 -17.30 9.32 -7.85
N LYS A 212 -18.30 8.47 -7.71
CA LYS A 212 -19.71 8.77 -8.02
C LYS A 212 -20.52 9.25 -6.81
N SER A 213 -20.00 9.11 -5.59
CA SER A 213 -20.65 9.49 -4.32
C SER A 213 -20.93 10.99 -4.16
#